data_5e8660d3a494c91c9a487cacd751180e
#
_entry.id   5e8660d3a494c91c9a487cacd751180e
#
_cell.length_a   1.000
_cell.length_b   1.000
_cell.length_c   1.000
_cell.angle_alpha   90.00
_cell.angle_beta   90.00
_cell.angle_gamma   90.00
#
_symmetry.space_group_name_H-M   'P 1'
#
loop_
_entity.id
_entity.type
_entity.pdbx_description
1 polymer ?
#
loop_
_entity_poly.entity_id
_entity_poly.type
_entity_poly.pdbx_seq_one_letter_code
_entity_poly.pdbx_strand_id
1 'polypeptide(L)'
;MTVVGAALLGLMTGLHTATWGAYKDSPFEGFKWTSYLRSVVLGMGIAVGIAVTTTWTVDLHPVVIVGLVYTFERLATEWWKTIVRRDDQSAYTIPMRLGYRGLPVDNHAIRYTVGVAVIVGLIIACAAATTMEHALPSEPRWATILIGGVGGWLTAAGGAWKDAPIEGFSPWKFMRSPVIATAWAVPLSFLTNDWAILALCAGGFSVASIETYKTFFTGGRPPGKFATKPAIHRVPRLRRVLAVQHTGCWVALAIVVSATALGPLPV
;
A
#
# COMPACT_ATOMS: atom_id res chain seq x y z
N MET A 1 -14.68 16.69 -5.98
CA MET A 1 -14.42 15.67 -7.05
C MET A 1 -15.68 14.87 -7.32
N THR A 2 -15.94 14.45 -8.58
CA THR A 2 -17.09 13.60 -8.92
C THR A 2 -16.82 12.12 -8.57
N VAL A 3 -17.88 11.30 -8.40
CA VAL A 3 -17.77 9.85 -8.20
C VAL A 3 -17.03 9.17 -9.36
N VAL A 4 -17.23 9.67 -10.60
CA VAL A 4 -16.52 9.18 -11.78
C VAL A 4 -15.02 9.50 -11.69
N GLY A 5 -14.65 10.69 -11.27
CA GLY A 5 -13.25 11.07 -11.03
C GLY A 5 -12.60 10.21 -9.97
N ALA A 6 -13.30 9.94 -8.86
CA ALA A 6 -12.83 9.02 -7.82
C ALA A 6 -12.62 7.60 -8.38
N ALA A 7 -13.58 7.07 -9.14
CA ALA A 7 -13.46 5.76 -9.78
C ALA A 7 -12.24 5.67 -10.71
N LEU A 8 -11.96 6.69 -11.48
CA LEU A 8 -10.78 6.74 -12.37
C LEU A 8 -9.47 6.77 -11.58
N LEU A 9 -9.38 7.53 -10.49
CA LEU A 9 -8.21 7.51 -9.59
C LEU A 9 -8.04 6.14 -8.94
N GLY A 10 -9.12 5.53 -8.48
CA GLY A 10 -9.11 4.17 -7.93
C GLY A 10 -8.72 3.11 -8.95
N LEU A 11 -9.20 3.22 -10.19
CA LEU A 11 -8.80 2.36 -11.31
C LEU A 11 -7.29 2.47 -11.57
N MET A 12 -6.76 3.68 -11.69
CA MET A 12 -5.32 3.92 -11.88
C MET A 12 -4.49 3.32 -10.75
N THR A 13 -4.89 3.55 -9.50
CA THR A 13 -4.19 3.05 -8.31
C THR A 13 -4.24 1.52 -8.25
N GLY A 14 -5.40 0.93 -8.52
CA GLY A 14 -5.58 -0.53 -8.57
C GLY A 14 -4.79 -1.18 -9.70
N LEU A 15 -4.74 -0.58 -10.89
CA LEU A 15 -3.89 -1.00 -12.01
C LEU A 15 -2.42 -0.96 -11.62
N HIS A 16 -1.97 0.10 -10.96
CA HIS A 16 -0.59 0.22 -10.50
C HIS A 16 -0.23 -0.91 -9.53
N THR A 17 -1.06 -1.15 -8.52
CA THR A 17 -0.89 -2.23 -7.54
C THR A 17 -0.88 -3.61 -8.20
N ALA A 18 -1.83 -3.88 -9.09
CA ALA A 18 -1.92 -5.13 -9.84
C ALA A 18 -0.65 -5.39 -10.66
N THR A 19 -0.11 -4.32 -11.26
CA THR A 19 1.03 -4.40 -12.18
C THR A 19 2.31 -4.84 -11.49
N TRP A 20 2.71 -4.23 -10.35
CA TRP A 20 3.94 -4.69 -9.68
C TRP A 20 3.78 -6.08 -9.09
N GLY A 21 2.57 -6.44 -8.61
CA GLY A 21 2.27 -7.79 -8.15
C GLY A 21 2.44 -8.82 -9.27
N ALA A 22 1.77 -8.61 -10.40
CA ALA A 22 1.85 -9.50 -11.55
C ALA A 22 3.27 -9.59 -12.12
N TYR A 23 4.00 -8.46 -12.20
CA TYR A 23 5.38 -8.46 -12.69
C TYR A 23 6.31 -9.32 -11.85
N LYS A 24 6.19 -9.27 -10.51
CA LYS A 24 7.02 -10.03 -9.58
C LYS A 24 6.63 -11.52 -9.49
N ASP A 25 5.34 -11.79 -9.49
CA ASP A 25 4.81 -13.10 -9.14
C ASP A 25 4.65 -14.02 -10.36
N SER A 26 4.39 -13.47 -11.55
CA SER A 26 4.15 -14.27 -12.75
C SER A 26 5.27 -15.23 -13.18
N PRO A 27 6.56 -14.98 -12.93
CA PRO A 27 7.60 -15.98 -13.20
C PRO A 27 7.48 -17.24 -12.34
N PHE A 28 6.86 -17.15 -11.16
CA PHE A 28 6.76 -18.24 -10.17
C PHE A 28 5.39 -18.92 -10.18
N GLU A 29 4.31 -18.14 -10.32
CA GLU A 29 2.92 -18.64 -10.24
C GLU A 29 2.18 -18.61 -11.58
N GLY A 30 2.77 -18.09 -12.65
CA GLY A 30 2.07 -17.72 -13.87
C GLY A 30 1.24 -16.44 -13.70
N PHE A 31 0.73 -15.92 -14.80
CA PHE A 31 -0.17 -14.77 -14.77
C PHE A 31 -1.60 -15.22 -14.45
N LYS A 32 -2.21 -14.61 -13.42
CA LYS A 32 -3.56 -14.91 -12.96
C LYS A 32 -4.46 -13.68 -13.11
N TRP A 33 -5.39 -13.71 -14.04
CA TRP A 33 -6.36 -12.64 -14.28
C TRP A 33 -7.16 -12.28 -13.02
N THR A 34 -7.59 -13.27 -12.25
CA THR A 34 -8.36 -13.06 -11.01
C THR A 34 -7.57 -12.27 -9.97
N SER A 35 -6.28 -12.56 -9.83
CA SER A 35 -5.40 -11.83 -8.91
C SER A 35 -5.10 -10.41 -9.40
N TYR A 36 -4.96 -10.24 -10.72
CA TYR A 36 -4.71 -8.94 -11.34
C TYR A 36 -5.93 -8.02 -11.22
N LEU A 37 -7.09 -8.50 -11.67
CA LEU A 37 -8.32 -7.71 -11.66
C LEU A 37 -8.84 -7.43 -10.25
N ARG A 38 -8.54 -8.29 -9.28
CA ARG A 38 -8.92 -8.06 -7.88
C ARG A 38 -8.42 -6.71 -7.36
N SER A 39 -7.13 -6.37 -7.54
CA SER A 39 -6.59 -5.09 -7.07
C SER A 39 -7.17 -3.92 -7.85
N VAL A 40 -7.47 -4.10 -9.13
CA VAL A 40 -8.14 -3.08 -9.96
C VAL A 40 -9.54 -2.78 -9.43
N VAL A 41 -10.34 -3.83 -9.21
CA VAL A 41 -11.72 -3.69 -8.69
C VAL A 41 -11.72 -3.15 -7.27
N LEU A 42 -10.81 -3.62 -6.41
CA LEU A 42 -10.69 -3.11 -5.05
C LEU A 42 -10.31 -1.62 -5.03
N GLY A 43 -9.30 -1.22 -5.81
CA GLY A 43 -8.89 0.19 -5.87
C GLY A 43 -10.04 1.10 -6.32
N MET A 44 -10.75 0.71 -7.37
CA MET A 44 -11.92 1.44 -7.85
C MET A 44 -13.05 1.47 -6.81
N GLY A 45 -13.38 0.31 -6.21
CA GLY A 45 -14.41 0.20 -5.20
C GLY A 45 -14.12 1.01 -3.94
N ILE A 46 -12.88 1.03 -3.47
CA ILE A 46 -12.43 1.84 -2.32
C ILE A 46 -12.61 3.34 -2.63
N ALA A 47 -12.13 3.79 -3.79
CA ALA A 47 -12.24 5.20 -4.17
C ALA A 47 -13.72 5.65 -4.30
N VAL A 48 -14.57 4.82 -4.92
CA VAL A 48 -16.01 5.06 -5.00
C VAL A 48 -16.64 5.03 -3.61
N GLY A 49 -16.26 4.06 -2.77
CA GLY A 49 -16.73 4.00 -1.38
C GLY A 49 -16.42 5.29 -0.61
N ILE A 50 -15.19 5.81 -0.71
CA ILE A 50 -14.81 7.11 -0.12
C ILE A 50 -15.69 8.22 -0.70
N ALA A 51 -15.93 8.24 -2.02
CA ALA A 51 -16.69 9.28 -2.68
C ALA A 51 -18.17 9.34 -2.27
N VAL A 52 -18.79 8.19 -2.00
CA VAL A 52 -20.24 8.12 -1.70
C VAL A 52 -20.56 8.11 -0.21
N THR A 53 -19.61 7.73 0.65
CA THR A 53 -19.85 7.58 2.09
C THR A 53 -19.28 8.71 2.93
N THR A 54 -18.41 9.56 2.35
CA THR A 54 -17.72 10.61 3.10
C THR A 54 -17.70 11.92 2.32
N THR A 55 -17.45 13.03 3.01
CA THR A 55 -17.15 14.32 2.41
C THR A 55 -15.71 14.45 1.93
N TRP A 56 -14.88 13.46 2.19
CA TRP A 56 -13.44 13.48 1.90
C TRP A 56 -13.09 13.77 0.44
N THR A 57 -13.93 13.34 -0.49
CA THR A 57 -13.70 13.62 -1.92
C THR A 57 -13.91 15.07 -2.32
N VAL A 58 -14.65 15.81 -1.52
CA VAL A 58 -14.87 17.25 -1.71
C VAL A 58 -13.74 18.05 -1.06
N ASP A 59 -13.33 17.63 0.15
CA ASP A 59 -12.40 18.38 0.99
C ASP A 59 -10.92 17.94 0.79
N LEU A 60 -10.69 16.75 0.23
CA LEU A 60 -9.35 16.23 0.05
C LEU A 60 -8.84 16.40 -1.38
N HIS A 61 -7.55 16.74 -1.45
CA HIS A 61 -6.83 16.79 -2.71
C HIS A 61 -6.78 15.41 -3.38
N PRO A 62 -6.95 15.28 -4.73
CA PRO A 62 -6.94 14.00 -5.44
C PRO A 62 -5.75 13.10 -5.15
N VAL A 63 -4.55 13.69 -4.95
CA VAL A 63 -3.33 12.94 -4.57
C VAL A 63 -3.46 12.27 -3.22
N VAL A 64 -4.11 12.92 -2.25
CA VAL A 64 -4.35 12.34 -0.91
C VAL A 64 -5.27 11.12 -1.04
N ILE A 65 -6.31 11.23 -1.88
CA ILE A 65 -7.21 10.10 -2.15
C ILE A 65 -6.45 8.91 -2.78
N VAL A 66 -5.56 9.16 -3.73
CA VAL A 66 -4.72 8.11 -4.32
C VAL A 66 -3.89 7.40 -3.23
N GLY A 67 -3.26 8.14 -2.32
CA GLY A 67 -2.51 7.56 -1.20
C GLY A 67 -3.38 6.72 -0.27
N LEU A 68 -4.59 7.19 0.06
CA LEU A 68 -5.57 6.43 0.85
C LEU A 68 -5.99 5.14 0.13
N VAL A 69 -6.24 5.21 -1.18
CA VAL A 69 -6.60 4.02 -1.97
C VAL A 69 -5.45 3.00 -1.97
N TYR A 70 -4.19 3.42 -2.11
CA TYR A 70 -3.05 2.50 -1.95
C TYR A 70 -3.05 1.82 -0.59
N THR A 71 -3.26 2.58 0.48
CA THR A 71 -3.28 2.04 1.84
C THR A 71 -4.40 1.03 2.02
N PHE A 72 -5.63 1.39 1.70
CA PHE A 72 -6.78 0.51 1.94
C PHE A 72 -6.78 -0.71 1.01
N GLU A 73 -6.35 -0.58 -0.25
CA GLU A 73 -6.17 -1.73 -1.14
C GLU A 73 -5.12 -2.70 -0.58
N ARG A 74 -3.97 -2.18 -0.12
CA ARG A 74 -2.91 -3.00 0.47
C ARG A 74 -3.35 -3.64 1.79
N LEU A 75 -4.01 -2.90 2.68
CA LEU A 75 -4.56 -3.44 3.92
C LEU A 75 -5.56 -4.58 3.63
N ALA A 76 -6.51 -4.37 2.73
CA ALA A 76 -7.51 -5.37 2.38
C ALA A 76 -6.87 -6.62 1.75
N THR A 77 -5.94 -6.44 0.81
CA THR A 77 -5.28 -7.58 0.14
C THR A 77 -4.33 -8.34 1.06
N GLU A 78 -3.56 -7.67 1.91
CA GLU A 78 -2.69 -8.33 2.86
C GLU A 78 -3.50 -9.00 4.00
N TRP A 79 -4.56 -8.35 4.48
CA TRP A 79 -5.46 -8.95 5.47
C TRP A 79 -6.09 -10.22 4.91
N TRP A 80 -6.61 -10.19 3.67
CA TRP A 80 -7.15 -11.38 3.01
C TRP A 80 -6.12 -12.50 2.93
N LYS A 81 -4.91 -12.21 2.45
CA LYS A 81 -3.84 -13.21 2.32
C LYS A 81 -3.40 -13.80 3.64
N THR A 82 -3.30 -12.95 4.67
CA THR A 82 -2.74 -13.31 5.97
C THR A 82 -3.75 -14.03 6.85
N ILE A 83 -5.01 -13.59 6.82
CA ILE A 83 -6.05 -14.05 7.75
C ILE A 83 -6.97 -15.08 7.11
N VAL A 84 -7.52 -14.80 5.91
CA VAL A 84 -8.63 -15.57 5.33
C VAL A 84 -8.15 -16.69 4.43
N ARG A 85 -7.18 -16.42 3.55
CA ARG A 85 -6.76 -17.36 2.49
C ARG A 85 -6.23 -18.69 3.05
N ARG A 86 -6.57 -19.80 2.36
CA ARG A 86 -6.27 -21.19 2.77
C ARG A 86 -5.41 -21.93 1.74
N ASP A 87 -4.51 -21.25 1.08
CA ASP A 87 -3.61 -21.88 0.11
C ASP A 87 -2.50 -22.69 0.80
N ASP A 88 -1.90 -23.59 0.03
CA ASP A 88 -0.73 -24.37 0.48
C ASP A 88 0.46 -23.44 0.71
N GLN A 89 0.99 -23.43 1.92
CA GLN A 89 2.11 -22.60 2.32
C GLN A 89 3.46 -23.15 1.87
N SER A 90 3.55 -24.42 1.48
CA SER A 90 4.78 -25.05 0.95
C SER A 90 5.25 -24.42 -0.36
N ALA A 91 4.34 -23.78 -1.09
CA ALA A 91 4.65 -23.02 -2.30
C ALA A 91 5.51 -21.77 -2.03
N TYR A 92 5.63 -21.32 -0.79
CA TYR A 92 6.30 -20.09 -0.42
C TYR A 92 7.54 -20.35 0.45
N THR A 93 8.58 -19.52 0.27
CA THR A 93 9.75 -19.48 1.17
C THR A 93 9.36 -18.80 2.48
N ILE A 94 8.69 -17.64 2.38
CA ILE A 94 8.13 -16.92 3.52
C ILE A 94 6.62 -17.17 3.49
N PRO A 95 6.02 -17.76 4.55
CA PRO A 95 4.58 -18.01 4.60
C PRO A 95 3.77 -16.75 4.32
N MET A 96 2.75 -16.87 3.49
CA MET A 96 1.83 -15.76 3.17
C MET A 96 0.70 -15.64 4.19
N ARG A 97 0.47 -16.69 4.97
CA ARG A 97 -0.48 -16.74 6.09
C ARG A 97 0.14 -16.08 7.33
N LEU A 98 -0.71 -15.68 8.31
CA LEU A 98 -0.22 -15.22 9.61
C LEU A 98 0.81 -16.21 10.16
N GLY A 99 2.00 -15.70 10.49
CA GLY A 99 3.10 -16.50 11.02
C GLY A 99 3.41 -16.17 12.47
N TYR A 100 3.84 -17.19 13.20
CA TYR A 100 4.45 -17.02 14.50
C TYR A 100 5.81 -17.74 14.50
N ARG A 101 6.88 -17.01 14.78
CA ARG A 101 8.28 -17.50 14.71
C ARG A 101 8.63 -18.20 13.38
N GLY A 102 8.13 -17.65 12.27
CA GLY A 102 8.39 -18.18 10.91
C GLY A 102 7.49 -19.34 10.49
N LEU A 103 6.66 -19.89 11.35
CA LEU A 103 5.72 -20.95 11.04
C LEU A 103 4.32 -20.41 10.80
N PRO A 104 3.57 -20.93 9.80
CA PRO A 104 2.20 -20.50 9.55
C PRO A 104 1.27 -20.95 10.70
N VAL A 105 0.37 -20.05 11.11
CA VAL A 105 -0.67 -20.34 12.10
C VAL A 105 -1.87 -20.96 11.37
N ASP A 106 -2.15 -22.23 11.64
CA ASP A 106 -3.26 -22.96 11.00
C ASP A 106 -4.60 -22.73 11.68
N ASN A 107 -4.61 -22.44 12.97
CA ASN A 107 -5.83 -22.19 13.73
C ASN A 107 -6.57 -20.94 13.23
N HIS A 108 -7.76 -21.15 12.68
CA HIS A 108 -8.59 -20.10 12.12
C HIS A 108 -9.04 -19.08 13.16
N ALA A 109 -9.45 -19.55 14.37
CA ALA A 109 -9.91 -18.66 15.43
C ALA A 109 -8.81 -17.67 15.83
N ILE A 110 -7.58 -18.15 16.03
CA ILE A 110 -6.43 -17.27 16.33
C ILE A 110 -6.21 -16.26 15.20
N ARG A 111 -6.24 -16.69 13.94
CA ARG A 111 -6.04 -15.79 12.80
C ARG A 111 -7.10 -14.71 12.75
N TYR A 112 -8.38 -15.07 12.87
CA TYR A 112 -9.48 -14.09 12.85
C TYR A 112 -9.42 -13.15 14.05
N THR A 113 -9.11 -13.65 15.25
CA THR A 113 -8.93 -12.80 16.44
C THR A 113 -7.82 -11.76 16.21
N VAL A 114 -6.66 -12.20 15.72
CA VAL A 114 -5.56 -11.29 15.38
C VAL A 114 -5.97 -10.31 14.27
N GLY A 115 -6.66 -10.79 13.24
CA GLY A 115 -7.13 -9.94 12.15
C GLY A 115 -8.09 -8.84 12.62
N VAL A 116 -9.04 -9.19 13.49
CA VAL A 116 -9.98 -8.22 14.11
C VAL A 116 -9.22 -7.25 15.02
N ALA A 117 -8.31 -7.76 15.86
CA ALA A 117 -7.51 -6.92 16.75
C ALA A 117 -6.68 -5.88 16.00
N VAL A 118 -6.09 -6.24 14.84
CA VAL A 118 -5.35 -5.32 13.99
C VAL A 118 -6.27 -4.23 13.43
N ILE A 119 -7.46 -4.60 12.93
CA ILE A 119 -8.42 -3.60 12.40
C ILE A 119 -8.87 -2.65 13.51
N VAL A 120 -9.27 -3.18 14.66
CA VAL A 120 -9.69 -2.36 15.81
C VAL A 120 -8.55 -1.46 16.28
N GLY A 121 -7.32 -1.99 16.37
CA GLY A 121 -6.14 -1.20 16.73
C GLY A 121 -5.87 -0.06 15.77
N LEU A 122 -6.02 -0.27 14.45
CA LEU A 122 -5.88 0.78 13.44
C LEU A 122 -6.97 1.85 13.58
N ILE A 123 -8.22 1.47 13.82
CA ILE A 123 -9.32 2.41 14.04
C ILE A 123 -9.05 3.26 15.28
N ILE A 124 -8.63 2.63 16.39
CA ILE A 124 -8.29 3.34 17.63
C ILE A 124 -7.12 4.31 17.38
N ALA A 125 -6.08 3.87 16.67
CA ALA A 125 -4.92 4.72 16.37
C ALA A 125 -5.30 5.93 15.51
N CYS A 126 -6.15 5.76 14.49
CA CYS A 126 -6.67 6.86 13.69
C CYS A 126 -7.52 7.83 14.53
N ALA A 127 -8.44 7.30 15.35
CA ALA A 127 -9.27 8.13 16.24
C ALA A 127 -8.41 8.92 17.25
N ALA A 128 -7.39 8.27 17.84
CA ALA A 128 -6.46 8.94 18.73
C ALA A 128 -5.68 10.06 18.03
N ALA A 129 -5.19 9.81 16.80
CA ALA A 129 -4.47 10.81 16.01
C ALA A 129 -5.35 12.04 15.73
N THR A 130 -6.59 11.84 15.30
CA THR A 130 -7.57 12.93 15.08
C THR A 130 -7.87 13.69 16.38
N THR A 131 -8.05 12.97 17.51
CA THR A 131 -8.30 13.61 18.81
C THR A 131 -7.11 14.46 19.25
N MET A 132 -5.88 13.94 19.10
CA MET A 132 -4.65 14.67 19.46
C MET A 132 -4.45 15.92 18.59
N GLU A 133 -4.72 15.83 17.31
CA GLU A 133 -4.67 16.96 16.38
C GLU A 133 -5.59 18.10 16.83
N HIS A 134 -6.83 17.78 17.22
CA HIS A 134 -7.78 18.79 17.72
C HIS A 134 -7.37 19.39 19.06
N ALA A 135 -6.65 18.64 19.89
CA ALA A 135 -6.16 19.11 21.18
C ALA A 135 -4.90 20.00 21.04
N LEU A 136 -4.19 19.93 19.91
CA LEU A 136 -2.91 20.60 19.67
C LEU A 136 -2.94 21.43 18.37
N PRO A 137 -3.83 22.40 18.23
CA PRO A 137 -4.11 23.06 16.94
C PRO A 137 -2.97 23.95 16.40
N SER A 138 -1.94 24.23 17.20
CA SER A 138 -0.80 25.09 16.84
C SER A 138 0.52 24.32 16.61
N GLU A 139 0.45 23.00 16.40
CA GLU A 139 1.65 22.21 16.21
C GLU A 139 2.44 22.63 14.96
N PRO A 140 3.78 22.70 15.07
CA PRO A 140 4.62 23.04 13.93
C PRO A 140 4.58 21.93 12.86
N ARG A 141 4.65 22.32 11.59
CA ARG A 141 4.57 21.41 10.44
C ARG A 141 5.52 20.21 10.52
N TRP A 142 6.69 20.36 11.14
CA TRP A 142 7.61 19.23 11.30
C TRP A 142 7.02 18.10 12.16
N ALA A 143 6.20 18.42 13.17
CA ALA A 143 5.51 17.40 13.97
C ALA A 143 4.49 16.64 13.13
N THR A 144 3.69 17.36 12.34
CA THR A 144 2.76 16.78 11.36
C THR A 144 3.48 15.84 10.38
N ILE A 145 4.66 16.23 9.87
CA ILE A 145 5.47 15.39 8.98
C ILE A 145 5.95 14.12 9.69
N LEU A 146 6.41 14.20 10.94
CA LEU A 146 6.83 13.02 11.69
C LEU A 146 5.67 12.05 11.95
N ILE A 147 4.49 12.59 12.27
CA ILE A 147 3.27 11.77 12.42
C ILE A 147 2.90 11.10 11.11
N GLY A 148 3.01 11.80 9.98
CA GLY A 148 2.85 11.20 8.66
C GLY A 148 3.78 10.01 8.42
N GLY A 149 4.97 10.01 9.01
CA GLY A 149 5.92 8.87 8.96
C GLY A 149 5.44 7.60 9.69
N VAL A 150 4.48 7.70 10.62
CA VAL A 150 3.97 6.57 11.43
C VAL A 150 3.41 5.46 10.54
N GLY A 151 2.77 5.78 9.41
CA GLY A 151 2.30 4.80 8.44
C GLY A 151 3.42 3.89 7.92
N GLY A 152 4.63 4.45 7.77
CA GLY A 152 5.83 3.69 7.41
C GLY A 152 6.32 2.75 8.52
N TRP A 153 6.23 3.16 9.78
CA TRP A 153 6.56 2.32 10.94
C TRP A 153 5.63 1.11 11.04
N LEU A 154 4.33 1.30 10.86
CA LEU A 154 3.35 0.21 10.84
C LEU A 154 3.65 -0.79 9.71
N THR A 155 3.97 -0.28 8.51
CA THR A 155 4.37 -1.10 7.37
C THR A 155 5.66 -1.88 7.65
N ALA A 156 6.67 -1.22 8.25
CA ALA A 156 7.94 -1.85 8.61
C ALA A 156 7.77 -2.94 9.66
N ALA A 157 6.97 -2.69 10.69
CA ALA A 157 6.69 -3.65 11.76
C ALA A 157 5.99 -4.91 11.22
N GLY A 158 4.95 -4.76 10.39
CA GLY A 158 4.27 -5.88 9.75
C GLY A 158 5.19 -6.69 8.83
N GLY A 159 6.03 -6.01 8.04
CA GLY A 159 7.04 -6.67 7.20
C GLY A 159 8.09 -7.43 8.02
N ALA A 160 8.64 -6.80 9.05
CA ALA A 160 9.64 -7.43 9.92
C ALA A 160 9.07 -8.63 10.70
N TRP A 161 7.85 -8.51 11.23
CA TRP A 161 7.18 -9.62 11.90
C TRP A 161 7.09 -10.86 11.00
N LYS A 162 6.81 -10.67 9.73
CA LYS A 162 6.66 -11.76 8.76
C LYS A 162 8.00 -12.29 8.26
N ASP A 163 8.93 -11.42 7.91
CA ASP A 163 10.14 -11.77 7.17
C ASP A 163 11.33 -12.10 8.09
N ALA A 164 11.50 -11.37 9.21
CA ALA A 164 12.68 -11.48 10.06
C ALA A 164 12.91 -12.86 10.70
N PRO A 165 11.88 -13.64 11.05
CA PRO A 165 12.10 -14.99 11.57
C PRO A 165 12.77 -15.95 10.57
N ILE A 166 12.73 -15.64 9.28
CA ILE A 166 13.24 -16.48 8.19
C ILE A 166 14.50 -15.89 7.55
N GLU A 167 14.48 -14.58 7.26
CA GLU A 167 15.59 -13.88 6.58
C GLU A 167 16.58 -13.20 7.55
N GLY A 168 16.26 -13.16 8.86
CA GLY A 168 16.95 -12.33 9.84
C GLY A 168 16.45 -10.87 9.84
N PHE A 169 16.71 -10.18 10.95
CA PHE A 169 16.35 -8.77 11.07
C PHE A 169 17.41 -7.87 10.43
N SER A 170 16.99 -7.00 9.53
CA SER A 170 17.84 -5.99 8.90
C SER A 170 17.37 -4.59 9.28
N PRO A 171 18.15 -3.82 10.07
CA PRO A 171 17.81 -2.44 10.46
C PRO A 171 17.54 -1.54 9.25
N TRP A 172 18.34 -1.65 8.20
CA TRP A 172 18.15 -0.88 6.96
C TRP A 172 16.84 -1.22 6.25
N LYS A 173 16.54 -2.51 6.12
CA LYS A 173 15.28 -2.96 5.53
C LYS A 173 14.08 -2.47 6.34
N PHE A 174 14.20 -2.43 7.66
CA PHE A 174 13.18 -1.94 8.58
C PHE A 174 12.99 -0.42 8.46
N MET A 175 14.06 0.36 8.56
CA MET A 175 14.02 1.83 8.53
C MET A 175 13.60 2.42 7.18
N ARG A 176 13.73 1.68 6.10
CA ARG A 176 13.38 2.15 4.75
C ARG A 176 11.94 2.65 4.65
N SER A 177 10.96 1.92 5.22
CA SER A 177 9.55 2.30 5.13
C SER A 177 9.24 3.60 5.91
N PRO A 178 9.67 3.76 7.17
CA PRO A 178 9.52 5.03 7.88
C PRO A 178 10.17 6.22 7.15
N VAL A 179 11.38 6.05 6.65
CA VAL A 179 12.09 7.13 5.94
C VAL A 179 11.34 7.56 4.68
N ILE A 180 10.88 6.60 3.87
CA ILE A 180 10.15 6.91 2.64
C ILE A 180 8.77 7.50 2.96
N ALA A 181 8.07 7.00 4.01
CA ALA A 181 6.79 7.57 4.42
C ALA A 181 6.96 9.01 4.92
N THR A 182 7.98 9.29 5.75
CA THR A 182 8.29 10.66 6.18
C THR A 182 8.63 11.57 5.00
N ALA A 183 9.38 11.07 4.01
CA ALA A 183 9.67 11.82 2.79
C ALA A 183 8.40 12.17 1.99
N TRP A 184 7.43 11.24 1.90
CA TRP A 184 6.14 11.52 1.29
C TRP A 184 5.26 12.44 2.14
N ALA A 185 5.36 12.37 3.49
CA ALA A 185 4.62 13.25 4.38
C ALA A 185 4.97 14.73 4.16
N VAL A 186 6.19 15.04 3.71
CA VAL A 186 6.59 16.44 3.39
C VAL A 186 5.65 17.08 2.37
N PRO A 187 5.56 16.63 1.11
CA PRO A 187 4.64 17.24 0.15
C PRO A 187 3.18 17.06 0.53
N LEU A 188 2.80 15.95 1.16
CA LEU A 188 1.41 15.69 1.54
C LEU A 188 0.92 16.60 2.67
N SER A 189 1.80 17.08 3.57
CA SER A 189 1.45 18.03 4.63
C SER A 189 1.04 19.41 4.10
N PHE A 190 1.23 19.69 2.81
CA PHE A 190 0.68 20.87 2.15
C PHE A 190 -0.72 20.63 1.57
N LEU A 191 -1.17 19.38 1.52
CA LEU A 191 -2.43 18.97 0.92
C LEU A 191 -3.48 18.52 1.95
N THR A 192 -3.04 18.17 3.16
CA THR A 192 -3.93 17.83 4.28
C THR A 192 -3.21 18.09 5.61
N ASN A 193 -3.97 18.58 6.59
CA ASN A 193 -3.50 18.76 7.96
C ASN A 193 -3.95 17.61 8.87
N ASP A 194 -4.92 16.80 8.45
CA ASP A 194 -5.40 15.65 9.23
C ASP A 194 -4.30 14.60 9.39
N TRP A 195 -3.92 14.35 10.62
CA TRP A 195 -2.82 13.46 10.98
C TRP A 195 -3.05 12.01 10.61
N ALA A 196 -4.28 11.52 10.80
CA ALA A 196 -4.64 10.15 10.45
C ALA A 196 -4.61 9.96 8.93
N ILE A 197 -5.20 10.89 8.20
CA ILE A 197 -5.21 10.89 6.73
C ILE A 197 -3.78 10.99 6.19
N LEU A 198 -2.96 11.89 6.75
CA LEU A 198 -1.58 12.07 6.34
C LEU A 198 -0.74 10.79 6.55
N ALA A 199 -0.86 10.15 7.74
CA ALA A 199 -0.14 8.92 8.06
C ALA A 199 -0.55 7.76 7.15
N LEU A 200 -1.85 7.59 6.90
CA LEU A 200 -2.37 6.58 5.98
C LEU A 200 -1.88 6.84 4.55
N CYS A 201 -2.02 8.06 4.07
CA CYS A 201 -1.63 8.45 2.72
C CYS A 201 -0.13 8.28 2.48
N ALA A 202 0.72 8.78 3.38
CA ALA A 202 2.18 8.65 3.31
C ALA A 202 2.61 7.18 3.39
N GLY A 203 1.94 6.36 4.21
CA GLY A 203 2.11 4.91 4.26
C GLY A 203 1.82 4.25 2.93
N GLY A 204 0.72 4.60 2.27
CA GLY A 204 0.35 4.09 0.94
C GLY A 204 1.38 4.41 -0.14
N PHE A 205 1.82 5.66 -0.23
CA PHE A 205 2.88 6.06 -1.16
C PHE A 205 4.23 5.44 -0.84
N SER A 206 4.54 5.23 0.45
CA SER A 206 5.74 4.51 0.85
C SER A 206 5.72 3.08 0.32
N VAL A 207 4.60 2.37 0.44
CA VAL A 207 4.45 1.03 -0.13
C VAL A 207 4.61 1.05 -1.64
N ALA A 208 3.94 1.97 -2.35
CA ALA A 208 4.05 2.10 -3.81
C ALA A 208 5.50 2.33 -4.26
N SER A 209 6.23 3.23 -3.59
CA SER A 209 7.64 3.52 -3.88
C SER A 209 8.55 2.31 -3.61
N ILE A 210 8.38 1.65 -2.47
CA ILE A 210 9.19 0.47 -2.10
C ILE A 210 8.92 -0.70 -3.04
N GLU A 211 7.66 -0.93 -3.42
CA GLU A 211 7.31 -1.99 -4.35
C GLU A 211 7.84 -1.69 -5.77
N THR A 212 7.83 -0.43 -6.20
CA THR A 212 8.50 0.01 -7.44
C THR A 212 9.99 -0.29 -7.40
N TYR A 213 10.67 0.12 -6.32
CA TYR A 213 12.10 -0.16 -6.13
C TYR A 213 12.40 -1.66 -6.16
N LYS A 214 11.67 -2.46 -5.37
CA LYS A 214 11.84 -3.92 -5.31
C LYS A 214 11.57 -4.60 -6.66
N THR A 215 10.66 -4.06 -7.45
CA THR A 215 10.23 -4.68 -8.71
C THR A 215 11.20 -4.39 -9.84
N PHE A 216 11.70 -3.16 -9.95
CA PHE A 216 12.41 -2.70 -11.15
C PHE A 216 13.87 -2.34 -10.92
N PHE A 217 14.30 -2.08 -9.67
CA PHE A 217 15.65 -1.57 -9.38
C PHE A 217 16.54 -2.54 -8.58
N THR A 218 16.08 -3.75 -8.29
CA THR A 218 16.84 -4.75 -7.52
C THR A 218 17.50 -5.83 -8.39
N GLY A 219 17.63 -5.60 -9.71
CA GLY A 219 18.28 -6.53 -10.61
C GLY A 219 17.56 -7.87 -10.79
N GLY A 220 16.23 -7.90 -10.64
CA GLY A 220 15.42 -9.10 -10.86
C GLY A 220 15.48 -10.13 -9.73
N ARG A 221 15.91 -9.75 -8.54
CA ARG A 221 15.88 -10.64 -7.36
C ARG A 221 14.47 -11.19 -7.14
N PRO A 222 14.34 -12.49 -6.83
CA PRO A 222 13.05 -13.06 -6.47
C PRO A 222 12.40 -12.30 -5.30
N PRO A 223 11.06 -12.15 -5.31
CA PRO A 223 10.37 -11.68 -4.11
C PRO A 223 10.69 -12.58 -2.91
N GLY A 224 10.78 -12.03 -1.69
CA GLY A 224 11.11 -12.81 -0.48
C GLY A 224 10.26 -14.07 -0.31
N LYS A 225 8.97 -14.01 -0.63
CA LYS A 225 8.07 -15.18 -0.62
C LYS A 225 8.49 -16.30 -1.58
N PHE A 226 9.34 -16.03 -2.57
CA PHE A 226 9.87 -16.99 -3.54
C PHE A 226 11.40 -17.06 -3.53
N ALA A 227 12.08 -16.58 -2.48
CA ALA A 227 13.54 -16.43 -2.45
C ALA A 227 14.30 -17.73 -2.80
N THR A 228 13.78 -18.89 -2.40
CA THR A 228 14.36 -20.22 -2.68
C THR A 228 13.61 -21.00 -3.76
N LYS A 229 12.59 -20.41 -4.39
CA LYS A 229 11.78 -21.12 -5.39
C LYS A 229 12.27 -20.80 -6.80
N PRO A 230 12.31 -21.80 -7.71
CA PRO A 230 12.70 -21.57 -9.10
C PRO A 230 11.59 -20.80 -9.84
N ALA A 231 11.99 -19.95 -10.78
CA ALA A 231 11.07 -19.36 -11.75
C ALA A 231 10.73 -20.42 -12.81
N ILE A 232 9.45 -20.81 -12.88
CA ILE A 232 8.97 -21.89 -13.75
C ILE A 232 8.31 -21.37 -15.04
N HIS A 233 7.96 -20.09 -15.09
CA HIS A 233 7.32 -19.47 -16.24
C HIS A 233 8.21 -18.44 -16.91
N ARG A 234 8.41 -18.55 -18.23
CA ARG A 234 9.08 -17.54 -19.04
C ARG A 234 8.04 -16.55 -19.59
N VAL A 235 7.98 -15.35 -19.03
CA VAL A 235 6.97 -14.32 -19.36
C VAL A 235 7.58 -12.98 -19.79
N PRO A 236 8.59 -12.93 -20.70
CA PRO A 236 9.31 -11.69 -20.99
C PRO A 236 8.43 -10.63 -21.65
N ARG A 237 7.53 -11.03 -22.55
CA ARG A 237 6.58 -10.11 -23.21
C ARG A 237 5.62 -9.49 -22.20
N LEU A 238 5.02 -10.31 -21.34
CA LEU A 238 4.13 -9.85 -20.28
C LEU A 238 4.83 -8.88 -19.35
N ARG A 239 6.04 -9.20 -18.87
CA ARG A 239 6.80 -8.32 -17.99
C ARG A 239 7.12 -6.96 -18.65
N ARG A 240 7.37 -6.92 -19.96
CA ARG A 240 7.58 -5.68 -20.70
C ARG A 240 6.31 -4.81 -20.70
N VAL A 241 5.16 -5.42 -21.01
CA VAL A 241 3.85 -4.72 -20.98
C VAL A 241 3.57 -4.17 -19.57
N LEU A 242 3.75 -5.00 -18.55
CA LEU A 242 3.54 -4.58 -17.15
C LEU A 242 4.51 -3.45 -16.72
N ALA A 243 5.76 -3.45 -17.20
CA ALA A 243 6.69 -2.37 -16.91
C ALA A 243 6.25 -1.05 -17.56
N VAL A 244 5.81 -1.07 -18.82
CA VAL A 244 5.25 0.11 -19.50
C VAL A 244 4.01 0.62 -18.77
N GLN A 245 3.10 -0.27 -18.40
CA GLN A 245 1.91 0.10 -17.65
C GLN A 245 2.25 0.71 -16.28
N HIS A 246 3.22 0.14 -15.55
CA HIS A 246 3.69 0.68 -14.28
C HIS A 246 4.21 2.12 -14.43
N THR A 247 5.06 2.36 -15.43
CA THR A 247 5.56 3.69 -15.75
C THR A 247 4.41 4.63 -16.12
N GLY A 248 3.44 4.17 -16.91
CA GLY A 248 2.25 4.93 -17.25
C GLY A 248 1.42 5.36 -16.04
N CYS A 249 1.30 4.52 -15.02
CA CYS A 249 0.60 4.88 -13.77
C CYS A 249 1.36 5.98 -13.00
N TRP A 250 2.69 5.92 -12.91
CA TRP A 250 3.48 7.00 -12.30
C TRP A 250 3.38 8.31 -13.08
N VAL A 251 3.42 8.26 -14.41
CA VAL A 251 3.21 9.44 -15.27
C VAL A 251 1.81 10.02 -15.05
N ALA A 252 0.77 9.19 -15.03
CA ALA A 252 -0.60 9.64 -14.77
C ALA A 252 -0.72 10.30 -13.39
N LEU A 253 -0.09 9.74 -12.36
CA LEU A 253 -0.03 10.37 -11.04
C LEU A 253 0.68 11.72 -11.08
N ALA A 254 1.81 11.82 -11.77
CA ALA A 254 2.54 13.08 -11.92
C ALA A 254 1.68 14.15 -12.63
N ILE A 255 0.92 13.75 -13.64
CA ILE A 255 -0.05 14.63 -14.33
C ILE A 255 -1.13 15.11 -13.35
N VAL A 256 -1.71 14.22 -12.54
CA VAL A 256 -2.71 14.60 -11.52
C VAL A 256 -2.11 15.59 -10.53
N VAL A 257 -0.89 15.36 -10.04
CA VAL A 257 -0.19 16.28 -9.13
C VAL A 257 -0.01 17.65 -9.79
N SER A 258 0.50 17.67 -11.02
CA SER A 258 0.76 18.93 -11.74
C SER A 258 -0.52 19.70 -12.06
N ALA A 259 -1.55 19.00 -12.55
CA ALA A 259 -2.83 19.63 -12.89
C ALA A 259 -3.54 20.24 -11.68
N THR A 260 -3.39 19.61 -10.51
CA THR A 260 -4.01 20.10 -9.26
C THR A 260 -3.18 21.16 -8.55
N ALA A 261 -1.85 21.17 -8.74
CA ALA A 261 -0.96 22.20 -8.20
C ALA A 261 -1.05 23.54 -8.96
N LEU A 262 -1.34 23.49 -10.27
CA LEU A 262 -1.44 24.69 -11.11
C LEU A 262 -2.79 25.43 -10.98
N GLY A 263 -3.75 24.87 -10.25
CA GLY A 263 -5.11 25.40 -10.15
C GLY A 263 -5.90 25.26 -11.46
N PRO A 264 -7.17 25.64 -11.50
CA PRO A 264 -7.89 25.75 -12.77
C PRO A 264 -7.21 26.81 -13.62
N LEU A 265 -6.88 26.44 -14.88
CA LEU A 265 -6.39 27.42 -15.86
C LEU A 265 -7.40 28.59 -15.89
N PRO A 266 -6.94 29.84 -15.83
CA PRO A 266 -7.85 30.98 -15.97
C PRO A 266 -8.56 30.84 -17.31
N VAL A 267 -9.88 30.65 -17.25
CA VAL A 267 -10.78 30.63 -18.40
C VAL A 267 -11.03 32.07 -18.81
#